data_9d0d0b9e4cefede217223f381bb1c855
#
_entry.id   9d0d0b9e4cefede217223f381bb1c855
#
_cell.length_a   1.000
_cell.length_b   1.000
_cell.length_c   1.000
_cell.angle_alpha   90.00
_cell.angle_beta   90.00
_cell.angle_gamma   90.00
#
_symmetry.space_group_name_H-M   'P 1'
#
loop_
_entity.id
_entity.type
_entity.pdbx_description
1 polymer ?
#
loop_
_entity_poly.entity_id
_entity_poly.type
_entity_poly.pdbx_seq_one_letter_code
_entity_poly.pdbx_strand_id
1 'polypeptide(L)'
;MQVTKQIRGNCQCCGRQQAVKSGTMAKHGYTVERGWFTGVCSGERFAPMQVSREQTDKIITDITAQIPELIAKAEKVKTGKITPQFIIRGRYDSKQEVPFADATLREKSSALTSLEWSFRNRAHAGESFIKTLAEIADEKHNTALVEILK
;
A
#
# COMPACT_ATOMS: atom_id res chain seq x y z
N MET A 1 -30.73 -9.59 -26.78
CA MET A 1 -29.65 -9.20 -25.84
C MET A 1 -28.41 -8.89 -26.66
N GLN A 2 -27.85 -7.71 -26.49
CA GLN A 2 -26.53 -7.41 -27.05
C GLN A 2 -25.45 -7.99 -26.14
N VAL A 3 -24.67 -8.92 -26.64
CA VAL A 3 -23.48 -9.41 -25.97
C VAL A 3 -22.42 -8.33 -26.12
N THR A 4 -21.99 -7.73 -25.00
CA THR A 4 -20.92 -6.75 -24.98
C THR A 4 -19.61 -7.43 -24.60
N LYS A 5 -18.55 -7.10 -25.32
CA LYS A 5 -17.20 -7.57 -25.01
C LYS A 5 -16.54 -6.59 -24.04
N GLN A 6 -15.96 -7.09 -22.97
CA GLN A 6 -15.13 -6.32 -22.05
C GLN A 6 -13.70 -6.82 -22.09
N ILE A 7 -12.77 -5.92 -22.38
CA ILE A 7 -11.33 -6.22 -22.30
C ILE A 7 -10.86 -5.96 -20.86
N ARG A 8 -10.07 -6.86 -20.33
CA ARG A 8 -9.48 -6.77 -18.99
C ARG A 8 -7.98 -6.98 -19.03
N GLY A 9 -7.30 -6.29 -18.11
CA GLY A 9 -5.87 -6.42 -17.89
C GLY A 9 -5.50 -6.20 -16.43
N ASN A 10 -4.25 -6.40 -16.09
CA ASN A 10 -3.75 -6.21 -14.74
C ASN A 10 -3.24 -4.78 -14.54
N CYS A 11 -3.68 -4.14 -13.47
CA CYS A 11 -3.28 -2.78 -13.12
C CYS A 11 -1.81 -2.73 -12.69
N GLN A 12 -1.05 -1.79 -13.24
CA GLN A 12 0.37 -1.61 -12.88
C GLN A 12 0.58 -1.15 -11.43
N CYS A 13 -0.42 -0.53 -10.80
CA CYS A 13 -0.30 0.02 -9.45
C CYS A 13 -0.79 -0.94 -8.35
N CYS A 14 -1.83 -1.73 -8.60
CA CYS A 14 -2.40 -2.65 -7.61
C CYS A 14 -2.33 -4.14 -7.99
N GLY A 15 -1.93 -4.46 -9.20
CA GLY A 15 -1.80 -5.84 -9.70
C GLY A 15 -3.10 -6.54 -10.05
N ARG A 16 -4.25 -6.00 -9.65
CA ARG A 16 -5.55 -6.65 -9.84
C ARG A 16 -6.03 -6.54 -11.28
N GLN A 17 -6.77 -7.56 -11.71
CA GLN A 17 -7.42 -7.56 -13.01
C GLN A 17 -8.63 -6.62 -13.00
N GLN A 18 -8.64 -5.64 -13.92
CA GLN A 18 -9.68 -4.64 -14.07
C GLN A 18 -10.00 -4.42 -15.55
N ALA A 19 -11.12 -3.75 -15.82
CA ALA A 19 -11.47 -3.37 -17.18
C ALA A 19 -10.44 -2.40 -17.78
N VAL A 20 -10.23 -2.53 -19.09
CA VAL A 20 -9.39 -1.60 -19.87
C VAL A 20 -10.32 -0.75 -20.75
N LYS A 21 -10.15 0.56 -20.71
CA LYS A 21 -10.89 1.54 -21.51
C LYS A 21 -9.92 2.44 -22.25
N SER A 22 -10.04 2.51 -23.57
CA SER A 22 -9.19 3.39 -24.40
C SER A 22 -7.69 3.23 -24.15
N GLY A 23 -7.22 2.00 -23.93
CA GLY A 23 -5.82 1.66 -23.74
C GLY A 23 -5.28 1.85 -22.30
N THR A 24 -6.07 2.37 -21.37
CA THR A 24 -5.71 2.51 -19.96
C THR A 24 -6.68 1.73 -19.07
N MET A 25 -6.27 1.51 -17.81
CA MET A 25 -7.14 0.87 -16.84
C MET A 25 -8.37 1.74 -16.55
N ALA A 26 -9.53 1.12 -16.44
CA ALA A 26 -10.72 1.80 -15.95
C ALA A 26 -10.52 2.24 -14.49
N LYS A 27 -11.22 3.31 -14.08
CA LYS A 27 -11.25 3.77 -12.70
C LYS A 27 -11.69 2.63 -11.77
N HIS A 28 -10.93 2.38 -10.73
CA HIS A 28 -11.22 1.35 -9.73
C HIS A 28 -10.65 1.77 -8.38
N GLY A 29 -11.26 1.25 -7.34
CA GLY A 29 -10.74 1.40 -5.99
C GLY A 29 -9.71 0.33 -5.65
N TYR A 30 -9.06 0.49 -4.52
CA TYR A 30 -8.28 -0.58 -3.89
C TYR A 30 -8.83 -0.86 -2.50
N THR A 31 -8.68 -2.11 -2.05
CA THR A 31 -9.09 -2.52 -0.71
C THR A 31 -7.87 -2.59 0.19
N VAL A 32 -8.04 -2.11 1.41
CA VAL A 32 -7.12 -2.41 2.52
C VAL A 32 -7.54 -3.70 3.21
N GLU A 33 -6.77 -4.11 4.18
CA GLU A 33 -7.13 -5.20 5.08
C GLU A 33 -8.61 -5.14 5.50
N ARG A 34 -9.29 -6.27 5.52
CA ARG A 34 -10.72 -6.44 5.81
C ARG A 34 -11.68 -6.02 4.70
N GLY A 35 -11.22 -5.82 3.48
CA GLY A 35 -12.08 -5.60 2.31
C GLY A 35 -12.67 -4.19 2.16
N TRP A 36 -12.25 -3.21 2.96
CA TRP A 36 -12.69 -1.83 2.86
C TRP A 36 -11.93 -1.07 1.77
N PHE A 37 -12.65 -0.26 1.00
CA PHE A 37 -12.03 0.65 0.03
C PHE A 37 -11.45 1.86 0.75
N THR A 38 -10.19 2.21 0.45
CA THR A 38 -9.51 3.39 0.99
C THR A 38 -9.37 4.52 -0.01
N GLY A 39 -9.73 4.31 -1.26
CA GLY A 39 -9.66 5.34 -2.28
C GLY A 39 -9.64 4.79 -3.69
N VAL A 40 -9.31 5.65 -4.62
CA VAL A 40 -9.20 5.33 -6.05
C VAL A 40 -7.75 4.97 -6.35
N CYS A 41 -7.55 3.85 -7.04
CA CYS A 41 -6.23 3.45 -7.49
C CYS A 41 -5.75 4.38 -8.61
N SER A 42 -4.51 4.86 -8.52
CA SER A 42 -3.90 5.71 -9.56
C SER A 42 -3.65 4.98 -10.88
N GLY A 43 -3.85 3.67 -10.90
CA GLY A 43 -3.67 2.82 -12.08
C GLY A 43 -4.54 3.18 -13.28
N GLU A 44 -5.63 3.93 -13.09
CA GLU A 44 -6.47 4.45 -14.17
C GLU A 44 -5.73 5.31 -15.21
N ARG A 45 -4.55 5.81 -14.84
CA ARG A 45 -3.71 6.66 -15.72
C ARG A 45 -2.75 5.85 -16.59
N PHE A 46 -2.65 4.56 -16.38
CA PHE A 46 -1.65 3.71 -16.99
C PHE A 46 -2.26 2.60 -17.81
N ALA A 47 -1.52 2.17 -18.84
CA ALA A 47 -1.82 0.96 -19.57
C ALA A 47 -1.77 -0.28 -18.64
N PRO A 48 -2.45 -1.38 -19.00
CA PRO A 48 -2.33 -2.62 -18.24
C PRO A 48 -0.91 -3.21 -18.29
N MET A 49 -0.55 -4.02 -17.30
CA MET A 49 0.76 -4.69 -17.23
C MET A 49 1.10 -5.48 -18.48
N GLN A 50 0.12 -6.04 -19.14
CA GLN A 50 0.31 -6.79 -20.39
C GLN A 50 0.97 -5.94 -21.48
N VAL A 51 0.70 -4.64 -21.47
CA VAL A 51 1.23 -3.68 -22.46
C VAL A 51 2.52 -3.02 -21.98
N SER A 52 2.56 -2.62 -20.70
CA SER A 52 3.72 -1.94 -20.13
C SER A 52 3.83 -2.27 -18.64
N ARG A 53 5.05 -2.42 -18.15
CA ARG A 53 5.35 -2.59 -16.73
C ARG A 53 6.15 -1.42 -16.13
N GLU A 54 6.32 -0.36 -16.89
CA GLU A 54 7.17 0.78 -16.50
C GLU A 54 6.76 1.38 -15.15
N GLN A 55 5.46 1.61 -14.94
CA GLN A 55 4.95 2.13 -13.69
C GLN A 55 5.09 1.12 -12.55
N THR A 56 4.90 -0.17 -12.82
CA THR A 56 5.13 -1.24 -11.83
C THR A 56 6.58 -1.26 -11.38
N ASP A 57 7.53 -1.21 -12.32
CA ASP A 57 8.96 -1.22 -12.00
C ASP A 57 9.37 0.02 -11.21
N LYS A 58 8.79 1.18 -11.52
CA LYS A 58 8.98 2.39 -10.73
C LYS A 58 8.48 2.25 -9.29
N ILE A 59 7.29 1.72 -9.09
CA ILE A 59 6.72 1.47 -7.75
C ILE A 59 7.61 0.51 -6.96
N ILE A 60 8.07 -0.57 -7.58
CA ILE A 60 8.98 -1.53 -6.95
C ILE A 60 10.28 -0.85 -6.51
N THR A 61 10.86 -0.03 -7.36
CA THR A 61 12.08 0.72 -7.06
C THR A 61 11.88 1.70 -5.91
N ASP A 62 10.81 2.48 -5.94
CA ASP A 62 10.50 3.48 -4.92
C ASP A 62 10.25 2.83 -3.55
N ILE A 63 9.47 1.75 -3.49
CA ILE A 63 9.20 1.04 -2.24
C ILE A 63 10.46 0.34 -1.73
N THR A 64 11.25 -0.29 -2.60
CA THR A 64 12.51 -0.92 -2.22
C THR A 64 13.45 0.07 -1.53
N ALA A 65 13.50 1.31 -2.01
CA ALA A 65 14.31 2.36 -1.38
C ALA A 65 13.77 2.82 -0.02
N GLN A 66 12.45 2.76 0.20
CA GLN A 66 11.82 3.17 1.46
C GLN A 66 11.96 2.12 2.59
N ILE A 67 12.11 0.84 2.26
CA ILE A 67 12.17 -0.23 3.27
C ILE A 67 13.33 -0.03 4.26
N PRO A 68 14.60 0.18 3.84
CA PRO A 68 15.69 0.44 4.78
C PRO A 68 15.47 1.69 5.63
N GLU A 69 14.85 2.72 5.08
CA GLU A 69 14.54 3.95 5.83
C GLU A 69 13.53 3.69 6.95
N LEU A 70 12.50 2.88 6.70
CA LEU A 70 11.51 2.49 7.70
C LEU A 70 12.15 1.64 8.81
N ILE A 71 13.03 0.72 8.46
CA ILE A 71 13.77 -0.11 9.42
C ILE A 71 14.69 0.77 10.27
N ALA A 72 15.40 1.73 9.66
CA ALA A 72 16.25 2.67 10.36
C ALA A 72 15.45 3.55 11.34
N LYS A 73 14.25 3.98 10.96
CA LYS A 73 13.34 4.72 11.86
C LYS A 73 12.90 3.84 13.04
N ALA A 74 12.57 2.57 12.80
CA ALA A 74 12.23 1.63 13.87
C ALA A 74 13.38 1.49 14.88
N GLU A 75 14.62 1.35 14.41
CA GLU A 75 15.80 1.29 15.28
C GLU A 75 16.01 2.59 16.07
N LYS A 76 15.76 3.75 15.47
CA LYS A 76 15.82 5.03 16.16
C LYS A 76 14.77 5.15 17.26
N VAL A 77 13.58 4.61 17.07
CA VAL A 77 12.55 4.53 18.11
C VAL A 77 13.02 3.63 19.25
N LYS A 78 13.54 2.46 18.94
CA LYS A 78 14.06 1.49 19.91
C LYS A 78 15.18 2.07 20.76
N THR A 79 16.05 2.88 20.19
CA THR A 79 17.18 3.52 20.86
C THR A 79 16.84 4.88 21.49
N GLY A 80 15.58 5.31 21.43
CA GLY A 80 15.11 6.56 22.02
C GLY A 80 15.44 7.83 21.23
N LYS A 81 15.97 7.71 20.01
CA LYS A 81 16.28 8.86 19.13
C LYS A 81 15.06 9.47 18.46
N ILE A 82 14.00 8.69 18.29
CA ILE A 82 12.70 9.14 17.80
C ILE A 82 11.67 8.79 18.87
N THR A 83 10.87 9.79 19.25
CA THR A 83 9.76 9.61 20.18
C THR A 83 8.48 10.19 19.57
N PRO A 84 7.31 9.65 19.93
CA PRO A 84 6.04 10.26 19.54
C PRO A 84 5.96 11.69 20.12
N GLN A 85 5.31 12.58 19.40
CA GLN A 85 5.05 13.94 19.90
C GLN A 85 3.97 13.93 20.99
N PHE A 86 2.94 13.12 20.78
CA PHE A 86 1.80 12.96 21.68
C PHE A 86 1.49 11.49 21.90
N ILE A 87 0.82 11.20 23.01
CA ILE A 87 0.09 9.95 23.21
C ILE A 87 -1.41 10.24 23.26
N ILE A 88 -2.21 9.24 22.97
CA ILE A 88 -3.67 9.33 23.12
C ILE A 88 -4.07 8.62 24.39
N ARG A 89 -4.69 9.36 25.32
CA ARG A 89 -5.24 8.84 26.56
C ARG A 89 -6.76 8.85 26.47
N GLY A 90 -7.40 7.77 26.91
CA GLY A 90 -8.85 7.65 26.91
C GLY A 90 -9.40 6.86 25.71
N ARG A 91 -10.72 6.70 25.67
CA ARG A 91 -11.45 5.93 24.67
C ARG A 91 -12.59 6.76 24.07
N TYR A 92 -12.88 6.52 22.81
CA TYR A 92 -14.00 7.17 22.08
C TYR A 92 -13.98 8.70 22.23
N ASP A 93 -15.07 9.30 22.69
CA ASP A 93 -15.22 10.75 22.81
C ASP A 93 -14.40 11.39 23.94
N SER A 94 -13.82 10.57 24.84
CA SER A 94 -12.96 11.01 25.93
C SER A 94 -11.47 11.01 25.58
N LYS A 95 -11.12 10.86 24.32
CA LYS A 95 -9.72 10.89 23.86
C LYS A 95 -9.08 12.25 24.12
N GLN A 96 -7.91 12.23 24.75
CA GLN A 96 -7.08 13.40 24.98
C GLN A 96 -5.70 13.20 24.40
N GLU A 97 -5.18 14.21 23.73
CA GLU A 97 -3.77 14.27 23.35
C GLU A 97 -2.95 14.74 24.55
N VAL A 98 -1.99 13.92 24.96
CA VAL A 98 -1.06 14.23 26.05
C VAL A 98 0.34 14.30 25.46
N PRO A 99 1.11 15.39 25.71
CA PRO A 99 2.50 15.45 25.29
C PRO A 99 3.28 14.23 25.81
N PHE A 100 4.15 13.68 24.98
CA PHE A 100 4.91 12.47 25.35
C PHE A 100 5.72 12.69 26.62
N ALA A 101 6.28 13.88 26.83
CA ALA A 101 7.04 14.22 28.03
C ALA A 101 6.22 14.07 29.31
N ASP A 102 4.90 14.34 29.25
CA ASP A 102 3.98 14.33 30.40
C ASP A 102 3.30 12.96 30.60
N ALA A 103 3.59 12.00 29.73
CA ALA A 103 3.04 10.66 29.83
C ALA A 103 3.71 9.85 30.96
N THR A 104 2.97 8.89 31.52
CA THR A 104 3.53 7.93 32.48
C THR A 104 4.56 7.01 31.81
N LEU A 105 5.43 6.38 32.59
CA LEU A 105 6.41 5.41 32.06
C LEU A 105 5.76 4.28 31.28
N ARG A 106 4.61 3.78 31.76
CA ARG A 106 3.86 2.74 31.07
C ARG A 106 3.31 3.22 29.71
N GLU A 107 2.74 4.42 29.68
CA GLU A 107 2.23 5.05 28.45
C GLU A 107 3.36 5.30 27.45
N LYS A 108 4.50 5.81 27.90
CA LYS A 108 5.70 6.00 27.09
C LYS A 108 6.19 4.70 26.46
N SER A 109 6.33 3.65 27.28
CA SER A 109 6.77 2.33 26.82
C SER A 109 5.82 1.74 25.79
N SER A 110 4.51 1.82 26.04
CA SER A 110 3.48 1.34 25.09
C SER A 110 3.50 2.12 23.78
N ALA A 111 3.62 3.44 23.85
CA ALA A 111 3.67 4.30 22.66
C ALA A 111 4.92 4.04 21.81
N LEU A 112 6.08 3.86 22.42
CA LEU A 112 7.32 3.53 21.71
C LEU A 112 7.25 2.16 21.05
N THR A 113 6.73 1.16 21.74
CA THR A 113 6.54 -0.18 21.17
C THR A 113 5.59 -0.15 19.95
N SER A 114 4.49 0.57 20.07
CA SER A 114 3.52 0.73 18.97
C SER A 114 4.13 1.47 17.77
N LEU A 115 4.92 2.50 18.00
CA LEU A 115 5.56 3.28 16.95
C LEU A 115 6.64 2.45 16.23
N GLU A 116 7.48 1.74 16.97
CA GLU A 116 8.47 0.81 16.39
C GLU A 116 7.79 -0.25 15.54
N TRP A 117 6.76 -0.89 16.08
CA TRP A 117 5.99 -1.90 15.36
C TRP A 117 5.36 -1.33 14.09
N SER A 118 4.82 -0.13 14.13
CA SER A 118 4.24 0.54 12.96
C SER A 118 5.25 0.69 11.83
N PHE A 119 6.47 1.13 12.11
CA PHE A 119 7.52 1.25 11.08
C PHE A 119 7.93 -0.11 10.53
N ARG A 120 8.14 -1.12 11.38
CA ARG A 120 8.49 -2.48 10.95
C ARG A 120 7.39 -3.14 10.15
N ASN A 121 6.14 -2.95 10.56
CA ASN A 121 4.99 -3.50 9.83
C ASN A 121 4.82 -2.87 8.45
N ARG A 122 5.05 -1.57 8.32
CA ARG A 122 5.03 -0.89 7.03
C ARG A 122 6.15 -1.39 6.11
N ALA A 123 7.35 -1.62 6.63
CA ALA A 123 8.45 -2.20 5.87
C ALA A 123 8.10 -3.61 5.37
N HIS A 124 7.58 -4.46 6.25
CA HIS A 124 7.17 -5.82 5.90
C HIS A 124 6.01 -5.84 4.89
N ALA A 125 5.01 -4.99 5.07
CA ALA A 125 3.90 -4.85 4.13
C ALA A 125 4.40 -4.39 2.74
N GLY A 126 5.36 -3.47 2.71
CA GLY A 126 6.02 -3.02 1.48
C GLY A 126 6.75 -4.15 0.76
N GLU A 127 7.54 -4.93 1.48
CA GLU A 127 8.24 -6.12 0.93
C GLU A 127 7.27 -7.13 0.33
N SER A 128 6.20 -7.46 1.05
CA SER A 128 5.18 -8.39 0.58
C SER A 128 4.45 -7.87 -0.66
N PHE A 129 4.12 -6.59 -0.67
CA PHE A 129 3.43 -5.94 -1.78
C PHE A 129 4.28 -5.94 -3.06
N ILE A 130 5.53 -5.50 -3.00
CA ILE A 130 6.39 -5.46 -4.18
C ILE A 130 6.75 -6.84 -4.70
N LYS A 131 6.88 -7.84 -3.82
CA LYS A 131 7.07 -9.23 -4.21
C LYS A 131 5.88 -9.73 -5.04
N THR A 132 4.68 -9.55 -4.53
CA THR A 132 3.45 -9.95 -5.24
C THR A 132 3.28 -9.20 -6.56
N LEU A 133 3.52 -7.89 -6.55
CA LEU A 133 3.41 -7.04 -7.74
C LEU A 133 4.41 -7.45 -8.82
N ALA A 134 5.66 -7.75 -8.45
CA ALA A 134 6.69 -8.22 -9.36
C ALA A 134 6.34 -9.59 -9.97
N GLU A 135 5.85 -10.53 -9.16
CA GLU A 135 5.40 -11.84 -9.62
C GLU A 135 4.27 -11.73 -10.65
N ILE A 136 3.28 -10.86 -10.41
CA ILE A 136 2.19 -10.60 -11.36
C ILE A 136 2.73 -9.98 -12.64
N ALA A 137 3.61 -8.99 -12.54
CA ALA A 137 4.19 -8.34 -13.71
C ALA A 137 5.03 -9.31 -14.55
N ASP A 138 5.83 -10.16 -13.92
CA ASP A 138 6.62 -11.18 -14.61
C ASP A 138 5.73 -12.21 -15.35
N GLU A 139 4.60 -12.56 -14.75
CA GLU A 139 3.63 -13.47 -15.37
C GLU A 139 2.84 -12.82 -16.51
N LYS A 140 2.41 -11.57 -16.34
CA LYS A 140 1.41 -10.91 -17.23
C LYS A 140 2.03 -10.03 -18.30
N HIS A 141 3.20 -9.46 -18.12
CA HIS A 141 3.81 -8.59 -19.11
C HIS A 141 4.04 -9.32 -20.44
N ASN A 142 3.70 -8.66 -21.54
CA ASN A 142 3.72 -9.22 -22.89
C ASN A 142 2.77 -10.41 -23.15
N THR A 143 1.83 -10.65 -22.28
CA THR A 143 0.74 -11.62 -22.50
C THR A 143 -0.49 -10.92 -23.10
N ALA A 144 -1.45 -11.71 -23.58
CA ALA A 144 -2.70 -11.18 -24.16
C ALA A 144 -3.61 -10.63 -23.05
N LEU A 145 -4.36 -9.57 -23.38
CA LEU A 145 -5.47 -9.09 -22.56
C LEU A 145 -6.60 -10.12 -22.54
N VAL A 146 -7.34 -10.17 -21.45
CA VAL A 146 -8.47 -11.08 -21.29
C VAL A 146 -9.73 -10.47 -21.87
N GLU A 147 -10.44 -11.22 -22.70
CA GLU A 147 -11.75 -10.83 -23.23
C GLU A 147 -12.85 -11.59 -22.49
N ILE A 148 -13.81 -10.84 -21.95
CA ILE A 148 -14.96 -11.38 -21.23
C ILE A 148 -16.22 -10.96 -21.99
N LEU A 149 -17.10 -11.93 -22.22
CA LEU A 149 -18.44 -11.67 -22.74
C LEU A 149 -19.39 -11.37 -21.58
N LYS A 150 -20.15 -10.29 -21.70
CA LYS A 150 -21.20 -9.90 -20.74
C LYS A 150 -22.54 -9.86 -21.40
#